data_b76b0d3a25a80b6983368928b8fce20e
#
_entry.id   b76b0d3a25a80b6983368928b8fce20e
#
_cell.length_a   1.000
_cell.length_b   1.000
_cell.length_c   1.000
_cell.angle_alpha   90.00
_cell.angle_beta   90.00
_cell.angle_gamma   90.00
#
_symmetry.space_group_name_H-M   'P 1'
#
loop_
_entity.id
_entity.type
_entity.pdbx_description
1 polymer ?
#
loop_
_entity_poly.entity_id
_entity_poly.type
_entity_poly.pdbx_seq_one_letter_code
_entity_poly.pdbx_strand_id
1 'polypeptide(L)'
;MESPPLPADPLLASALVGRGDSLDERERIAELNQKRDWDGLLRYAEERQRRDPEGSDWGVIAAYAWVRRGDYPKATSALSRAIQRNPEDIGAWNLLGESQRQAGQPGQAVRTLERASAIGRTSFATFFLLGEAYRDVNRPDRAITAYREAARLEPEFARAWFELGAAHIRLGERDEARGVLERLERLDPMLAEELKKRLEARRSP
;
A
#
# COMPACT_ATOMS: atom_id res chain seq x y z
N MET A 1 19.47 -5.33 18.07
CA MET A 1 19.39 -4.25 17.06
C MET A 1 17.96 -4.23 16.58
N GLU A 2 17.25 -3.14 16.82
CA GLU A 2 15.91 -2.97 16.27
C GLU A 2 16.01 -2.83 14.75
N SER A 3 15.17 -3.56 14.03
CA SER A 3 15.06 -3.38 12.58
C SER A 3 14.66 -1.93 12.29
N PRO A 4 15.23 -1.27 11.27
CA PRO A 4 14.82 0.08 10.91
C PRO A 4 13.31 0.11 10.62
N PRO A 5 12.63 1.21 10.96
CA PRO A 5 11.19 1.33 10.72
C PRO A 5 10.86 1.12 9.24
N LEU A 6 9.75 0.44 8.98
CA LEU A 6 9.28 0.25 7.61
C LEU A 6 9.00 1.63 6.96
N PRO A 7 9.27 1.76 5.66
CA PRO A 7 9.00 3.01 4.95
C PRO A 7 7.53 3.40 5.01
N ALA A 8 7.24 4.70 5.02
CA ALA A 8 5.89 5.24 5.01
C ALA A 8 5.08 4.89 3.73
N ASP A 9 5.75 4.45 2.67
CA ASP A 9 5.11 3.93 1.47
C ASP A 9 4.64 2.48 1.72
N PRO A 10 3.33 2.21 1.80
CA PRO A 10 2.82 0.86 2.08
C PRO A 10 3.16 -0.16 1.00
N LEU A 11 3.39 0.29 -0.25
CA LEU A 11 3.82 -0.59 -1.34
C LEU A 11 5.27 -1.03 -1.16
N LEU A 12 6.15 -0.09 -0.81
CA LEU A 12 7.55 -0.43 -0.53
C LEU A 12 7.66 -1.29 0.73
N ALA A 13 6.89 -0.96 1.76
CA ALA A 13 6.82 -1.80 2.96
C ALA A 13 6.40 -3.24 2.61
N SER A 14 5.37 -3.40 1.75
CA SER A 14 4.92 -4.70 1.27
C SER A 14 5.99 -5.43 0.45
N ALA A 15 6.69 -4.72 -0.44
CA ALA A 15 7.74 -5.29 -1.27
C ALA A 15 8.94 -5.81 -0.45
N LEU A 16 9.18 -5.22 0.73
CA LEU A 16 10.30 -5.57 1.62
C LEU A 16 9.98 -6.72 2.59
N VAL A 17 8.74 -7.18 2.69
CA VAL A 17 8.39 -8.31 3.57
C VAL A 17 9.17 -9.56 3.15
N GLY A 18 10.02 -10.08 4.07
CA GLY A 18 10.88 -11.24 3.82
C GLY A 18 11.99 -11.02 2.78
N ARG A 19 12.37 -9.76 2.52
CA ARG A 19 13.41 -9.37 1.54
C ARG A 19 14.25 -8.24 2.09
N GLY A 20 15.50 -8.12 1.56
CA GLY A 20 16.42 -7.11 2.06
C GLY A 20 16.80 -7.42 3.51
N ASP A 21 17.34 -8.61 3.76
CA ASP A 21 17.65 -9.10 5.10
C ASP A 21 18.81 -8.34 5.75
N SER A 22 19.68 -7.70 4.95
CA SER A 22 20.73 -6.83 5.45
C SER A 22 20.28 -5.36 5.51
N LEU A 23 20.84 -4.62 6.47
CA LEU A 23 20.61 -3.17 6.59
C LEU A 23 21.02 -2.44 5.29
N ASP A 24 22.17 -2.82 4.72
CA ASP A 24 22.71 -2.23 3.49
C ASP A 24 21.75 -2.38 2.30
N GLU A 25 21.06 -3.52 2.19
CA GLU A 25 20.08 -3.76 1.13
C GLU A 25 18.86 -2.85 1.27
N ARG A 26 18.34 -2.73 2.49
CA ARG A 26 17.20 -1.85 2.78
C ARG A 26 17.53 -0.39 2.54
N GLU A 27 18.71 0.05 2.98
CA GLU A 27 19.21 1.40 2.74
C GLU A 27 19.36 1.68 1.23
N ARG A 28 19.91 0.72 0.48
CA ARG A 28 20.07 0.87 -0.97
C ARG A 28 18.73 0.96 -1.69
N ILE A 29 17.77 0.12 -1.33
CA ILE A 29 16.40 0.18 -1.88
C ILE A 29 15.75 1.51 -1.52
N ALA A 30 15.86 1.95 -0.27
CA ALA A 30 15.30 3.24 0.18
C ALA A 30 15.92 4.43 -0.56
N GLU A 31 17.23 4.44 -0.76
CA GLU A 31 17.95 5.47 -1.53
C GLU A 31 17.44 5.55 -2.97
N LEU A 32 17.36 4.41 -3.67
CA LEU A 32 16.88 4.34 -5.05
C LEU A 32 15.41 4.78 -5.16
N ASN A 33 14.57 4.37 -4.18
CA ASN A 33 13.18 4.80 -4.11
C ASN A 33 13.06 6.32 -3.89
N GLN A 34 13.83 6.90 -2.97
CA GLN A 34 13.84 8.33 -2.70
C GLN A 34 14.24 9.15 -3.93
N LYS A 35 15.25 8.67 -4.66
CA LYS A 35 15.71 9.27 -5.93
C LYS A 35 14.77 9.00 -7.09
N ARG A 36 13.76 8.16 -6.93
CA ARG A 36 12.89 7.64 -8.01
C ARG A 36 13.68 7.00 -9.16
N ASP A 37 14.84 6.42 -8.84
CA ASP A 37 15.67 5.69 -9.80
C ASP A 37 15.15 4.25 -9.98
N TRP A 38 14.04 4.15 -10.71
CA TRP A 38 13.39 2.86 -10.94
C TRP A 38 14.25 1.93 -11.80
N ASP A 39 15.03 2.46 -12.72
CA ASP A 39 15.96 1.67 -13.53
C ASP A 39 17.14 1.15 -12.69
N GLY A 40 17.64 1.96 -11.78
CA GLY A 40 18.61 1.54 -10.78
C GLY A 40 18.06 0.44 -9.88
N LEU A 41 16.82 0.57 -9.44
CA LEU A 41 16.18 -0.44 -8.60
C LEU A 41 15.96 -1.77 -9.35
N LEU A 42 15.59 -1.71 -10.64
CA LEU A 42 15.47 -2.89 -11.49
C LEU A 42 16.82 -3.61 -11.65
N ARG A 43 17.89 -2.87 -12.01
CA ARG A 43 19.24 -3.45 -12.13
C ARG A 43 19.69 -4.08 -10.82
N TYR A 44 19.44 -3.41 -9.70
CA TYR A 44 19.78 -3.92 -8.37
C TYR A 44 19.04 -5.23 -8.05
N ALA A 45 17.73 -5.28 -8.27
CA ALA A 45 16.93 -6.47 -8.05
C ALA A 45 17.38 -7.65 -8.93
N GLU A 46 17.68 -7.40 -10.21
CA GLU A 46 18.20 -8.41 -11.15
C GLU A 46 19.58 -8.94 -10.74
N GLU A 47 20.46 -8.06 -10.27
CA GLU A 47 21.78 -8.45 -9.77
C GLU A 47 21.67 -9.34 -8.53
N ARG A 48 20.79 -8.97 -7.58
CA ARG A 48 20.55 -9.75 -6.37
C ARG A 48 19.97 -11.13 -6.69
N GLN A 49 18.98 -11.20 -7.59
CA GLN A 49 18.37 -12.46 -8.02
C GLN A 49 19.38 -13.38 -8.72
N ARG A 50 20.34 -12.82 -9.47
CA ARG A 50 21.41 -13.62 -10.10
C ARG A 50 22.41 -14.17 -9.09
N ARG A 51 22.70 -13.40 -8.02
CA ARG A 51 23.63 -13.84 -6.96
C ARG A 51 23.04 -14.90 -6.05
N ASP A 52 21.74 -14.83 -5.82
CA ASP A 52 20.98 -15.77 -4.99
C ASP A 52 19.67 -16.16 -5.70
N PRO A 53 19.73 -17.12 -6.65
CA PRO A 53 18.56 -17.55 -7.42
C PRO A 53 17.48 -18.25 -6.60
N GLU A 54 17.89 -18.94 -5.53
CA GLU A 54 17.00 -19.73 -4.66
C GLU A 54 16.55 -18.96 -3.40
N GLY A 55 17.16 -17.81 -3.14
CA GLY A 55 16.88 -17.00 -1.97
C GLY A 55 15.61 -16.14 -2.12
N SER A 56 15.65 -14.95 -1.55
CA SER A 56 14.52 -14.00 -1.59
C SER A 56 14.09 -13.70 -3.02
N ASP A 57 12.77 -13.63 -3.27
CA ASP A 57 12.24 -13.29 -4.59
C ASP A 57 12.41 -11.80 -4.91
N TRP A 58 13.55 -11.45 -5.46
CA TRP A 58 13.86 -10.08 -5.90
C TRP A 58 12.98 -9.63 -7.07
N GLY A 59 12.27 -10.56 -7.72
CA GLY A 59 11.25 -10.25 -8.72
C GLY A 59 10.11 -9.40 -8.16
N VAL A 60 9.85 -9.47 -6.85
CA VAL A 60 8.84 -8.61 -6.18
C VAL A 60 9.34 -7.18 -6.03
N ILE A 61 10.64 -6.97 -5.75
CA ILE A 61 11.27 -5.65 -5.74
C ILE A 61 11.29 -5.05 -7.16
N ALA A 62 11.61 -5.87 -8.17
CA ALA A 62 11.51 -5.44 -9.57
C ALA A 62 10.06 -5.07 -9.95
N ALA A 63 9.08 -5.86 -9.50
CA ALA A 63 7.66 -5.57 -9.74
C ALA A 63 7.23 -4.23 -9.09
N TYR A 64 7.70 -3.93 -7.89
CA TYR A 64 7.49 -2.62 -7.28
C TYR A 64 8.00 -1.49 -8.19
N ALA A 65 9.22 -1.61 -8.72
CA ALA A 65 9.78 -0.61 -9.62
C ALA A 65 8.96 -0.48 -10.92
N TRP A 66 8.47 -1.59 -11.50
CA TRP A 66 7.59 -1.54 -12.67
C TRP A 66 6.25 -0.88 -12.37
N VAL A 67 5.63 -1.15 -11.21
CA VAL A 67 4.40 -0.45 -10.78
C VAL A 67 4.65 1.06 -10.72
N ARG A 68 5.78 1.48 -10.13
CA ARG A 68 6.14 2.90 -10.02
C ARG A 68 6.42 3.57 -11.37
N ARG A 69 6.83 2.80 -12.38
CA ARG A 69 7.01 3.24 -13.78
C ARG A 69 5.72 3.20 -14.61
N GLY A 70 4.66 2.56 -14.11
CA GLY A 70 3.43 2.33 -14.88
C GLY A 70 3.49 1.14 -15.84
N ASP A 71 4.51 0.28 -15.75
CA ASP A 71 4.61 -0.95 -16.54
C ASP A 71 3.88 -2.11 -15.84
N TYR A 72 2.57 -1.99 -15.74
CA TYR A 72 1.72 -2.95 -15.03
C TYR A 72 1.75 -4.37 -15.62
N PRO A 73 1.86 -4.57 -16.95
CA PRO A 73 1.95 -5.93 -17.50
C PRO A 73 3.18 -6.69 -17.00
N LYS A 74 4.36 -6.03 -16.94
CA LYS A 74 5.58 -6.66 -16.41
C LYS A 74 5.46 -6.92 -14.92
N ALA A 75 4.94 -5.96 -14.16
CA ALA A 75 4.70 -6.13 -12.74
C ALA A 75 3.79 -7.33 -12.46
N THR A 76 2.62 -7.39 -13.11
CA THR A 76 1.65 -8.48 -12.96
C THR A 76 2.25 -9.84 -13.29
N SER A 77 3.03 -9.94 -14.39
CA SER A 77 3.70 -11.19 -14.78
C SER A 77 4.71 -11.67 -13.73
N ALA A 78 5.55 -10.76 -13.21
CA ALA A 78 6.53 -11.10 -12.18
C ALA A 78 5.84 -11.52 -10.87
N LEU A 79 4.80 -10.77 -10.44
CA LEU A 79 4.06 -11.05 -9.21
C LEU A 79 3.29 -12.37 -9.28
N SER A 80 2.71 -12.70 -10.44
CA SER A 80 2.05 -13.99 -10.63
C SER A 80 3.02 -15.15 -10.44
N ARG A 81 4.25 -15.03 -10.93
CA ARG A 81 5.31 -16.05 -10.72
C ARG A 81 5.74 -16.13 -9.26
N ALA A 82 5.88 -14.98 -8.59
CA ALA A 82 6.21 -14.92 -7.15
C ALA A 82 5.14 -15.64 -6.32
N ILE A 83 3.87 -15.35 -6.57
CA ILE A 83 2.72 -15.97 -5.89
C ILE A 83 2.64 -17.49 -6.18
N GLN A 84 2.97 -17.94 -7.39
CA GLN A 84 3.02 -19.37 -7.71
C GLN A 84 4.11 -20.10 -6.90
N ARG A 85 5.26 -19.45 -6.66
CA ARG A 85 6.34 -20.01 -5.84
C ARG A 85 6.03 -19.95 -4.34
N ASN A 86 5.47 -18.84 -3.90
CA ASN A 86 5.06 -18.63 -2.51
C ASN A 86 3.65 -18.01 -2.43
N PRO A 87 2.60 -18.85 -2.32
CA PRO A 87 1.21 -18.39 -2.23
C PRO A 87 0.90 -17.55 -0.98
N GLU A 88 1.76 -17.59 0.03
CA GLU A 88 1.61 -16.83 1.27
C GLU A 88 2.39 -15.50 1.26
N ASP A 89 3.01 -15.14 0.14
CA ASP A 89 3.72 -13.87 -0.01
C ASP A 89 2.75 -12.69 -0.07
N ILE A 90 2.45 -12.13 1.09
CA ILE A 90 1.54 -10.97 1.23
C ILE A 90 2.03 -9.77 0.41
N GLY A 91 3.36 -9.57 0.36
CA GLY A 91 3.97 -8.49 -0.41
C GLY A 91 3.66 -8.60 -1.90
N ALA A 92 3.79 -9.81 -2.46
CA ALA A 92 3.45 -10.07 -3.85
C ALA A 92 1.94 -9.88 -4.13
N TRP A 93 1.07 -10.35 -3.24
CA TRP A 93 -0.38 -10.13 -3.36
C TRP A 93 -0.76 -8.66 -3.31
N ASN A 94 -0.19 -7.88 -2.38
CA ASN A 94 -0.45 -6.45 -2.26
C ASN A 94 -0.02 -5.67 -3.50
N LEU A 95 1.18 -5.95 -4.01
CA LEU A 95 1.68 -5.32 -5.24
C LEU A 95 0.86 -5.73 -6.47
N LEU A 96 0.38 -6.98 -6.54
CA LEU A 96 -0.50 -7.43 -7.62
C LEU A 96 -1.82 -6.66 -7.59
N GLY A 97 -2.44 -6.54 -6.41
CA GLY A 97 -3.68 -5.78 -6.26
C GLY A 97 -3.50 -4.32 -6.66
N GLU A 98 -2.41 -3.68 -6.23
CA GLU A 98 -2.10 -2.30 -6.60
C GLU A 98 -1.81 -2.16 -8.10
N SER A 99 -1.06 -3.10 -8.70
CA SER A 99 -0.80 -3.10 -10.15
C SER A 99 -2.10 -3.20 -10.96
N GLN A 100 -3.03 -4.07 -10.54
CA GLN A 100 -4.36 -4.20 -11.16
C GLN A 100 -5.18 -2.92 -11.00
N ARG A 101 -5.16 -2.29 -9.83
CA ARG A 101 -5.86 -1.05 -9.56
C ARG A 101 -5.37 0.09 -10.47
N GLN A 102 -4.06 0.26 -10.55
CA GLN A 102 -3.41 1.28 -11.40
C GLN A 102 -3.60 1.00 -12.91
N ALA A 103 -3.74 -0.28 -13.27
CA ALA A 103 -4.07 -0.69 -14.64
C ALA A 103 -5.56 -0.48 -15.01
N GLY A 104 -6.36 0.16 -14.13
CA GLY A 104 -7.79 0.39 -14.38
C GLY A 104 -8.67 -0.84 -14.18
N GLN A 105 -8.22 -1.82 -13.38
CA GLN A 105 -8.94 -3.06 -13.09
C GLN A 105 -9.31 -3.18 -11.59
N PRO A 106 -10.00 -2.17 -11.00
CA PRO A 106 -10.20 -2.12 -9.55
C PRO A 106 -11.04 -3.29 -9.02
N GLY A 107 -11.94 -3.86 -9.82
CA GLY A 107 -12.71 -5.04 -9.44
C GLY A 107 -11.84 -6.30 -9.31
N GLN A 108 -10.75 -6.43 -10.06
CA GLN A 108 -9.76 -7.51 -9.88
C GLN A 108 -8.90 -7.23 -8.65
N ALA A 109 -8.47 -5.98 -8.46
CA ALA A 109 -7.71 -5.56 -7.30
C ALA A 109 -8.43 -5.90 -5.98
N VAL A 110 -9.75 -5.66 -5.90
CA VAL A 110 -10.55 -6.04 -4.72
C VAL A 110 -10.39 -7.54 -4.42
N ARG A 111 -10.63 -8.43 -5.40
CA ARG A 111 -10.52 -9.88 -5.19
C ARG A 111 -9.11 -10.31 -4.75
N THR A 112 -8.11 -9.72 -5.37
CA THR A 112 -6.70 -9.99 -5.06
C THR A 112 -6.36 -9.56 -3.63
N LEU A 113 -6.79 -8.36 -3.22
CA LEU A 113 -6.50 -7.82 -1.90
C LEU A 113 -7.36 -8.44 -0.79
N GLU A 114 -8.60 -8.88 -1.08
CA GLU A 114 -9.39 -9.72 -0.17
C GLU A 114 -8.64 -11.03 0.15
N ARG A 115 -8.01 -11.65 -0.87
CA ARG A 115 -7.18 -12.83 -0.64
C ARG A 115 -5.94 -12.49 0.18
N ALA A 116 -5.26 -11.39 -0.12
CA ALA A 116 -4.12 -10.91 0.67
C ALA A 116 -4.51 -10.68 2.14
N SER A 117 -5.68 -10.10 2.42
CA SER A 117 -6.16 -9.85 3.78
C SER A 117 -6.51 -11.12 4.56
N ALA A 118 -6.88 -12.19 3.86
CA ALA A 118 -7.12 -13.49 4.49
C ALA A 118 -5.81 -14.18 4.92
N ILE A 119 -4.70 -13.96 4.18
CA ILE A 119 -3.36 -14.46 4.49
C ILE A 119 -2.71 -13.56 5.55
N GLY A 120 -2.65 -12.25 5.29
CA GLY A 120 -1.96 -11.25 6.12
C GLY A 120 -2.88 -10.45 7.01
N ARG A 121 -3.54 -11.09 7.97
CA ARG A 121 -4.53 -10.45 8.87
C ARG A 121 -4.00 -9.29 9.70
N THR A 122 -2.69 -9.13 9.81
CA THR A 122 -2.02 -8.08 10.60
C THR A 122 -1.28 -7.06 9.71
N SER A 123 -1.47 -7.09 8.41
CA SER A 123 -0.81 -6.16 7.49
C SER A 123 -1.66 -4.90 7.28
N PHE A 124 -1.26 -3.78 7.90
CA PHE A 124 -1.92 -2.49 7.67
C PHE A 124 -1.91 -2.09 6.20
N ALA A 125 -0.82 -2.38 5.49
CA ALA A 125 -0.68 -2.07 4.07
C ALA A 125 -1.74 -2.79 3.23
N THR A 126 -2.02 -4.07 3.52
CA THR A 126 -3.07 -4.83 2.83
C THR A 126 -4.44 -4.18 3.02
N PHE A 127 -4.80 -3.85 4.26
CA PHE A 127 -6.09 -3.22 4.54
C PHE A 127 -6.21 -1.81 3.96
N PHE A 128 -5.12 -1.05 3.96
CA PHE A 128 -5.10 0.26 3.30
C PHE A 128 -5.34 0.14 1.79
N LEU A 129 -4.61 -0.74 1.11
CA LEU A 129 -4.78 -1.00 -0.33
C LEU A 129 -6.17 -1.55 -0.67
N LEU A 130 -6.72 -2.40 0.18
CA LEU A 130 -8.08 -2.90 0.03
C LEU A 130 -9.11 -1.78 0.14
N GLY A 131 -8.92 -0.84 1.08
CA GLY A 131 -9.73 0.37 1.19
C GLY A 131 -9.69 1.22 -0.08
N GLU A 132 -8.48 1.42 -0.64
CA GLU A 132 -8.28 2.10 -1.92
C GLU A 132 -9.05 1.41 -3.06
N ALA A 133 -8.95 0.09 -3.16
CA ALA A 133 -9.64 -0.68 -4.19
C ALA A 133 -11.17 -0.62 -4.05
N TYR A 134 -11.70 -0.69 -2.82
CA TYR A 134 -13.13 -0.51 -2.56
C TYR A 134 -13.62 0.91 -2.88
N ARG A 135 -12.82 1.93 -2.58
CA ARG A 135 -13.11 3.31 -2.98
C ARG A 135 -13.25 3.43 -4.51
N ASP A 136 -12.34 2.82 -5.25
CA ASP A 136 -12.30 2.89 -6.71
C ASP A 136 -13.45 2.12 -7.38
N VAL A 137 -14.01 1.10 -6.73
CA VAL A 137 -15.26 0.43 -7.17
C VAL A 137 -16.53 1.04 -6.54
N ASN A 138 -16.42 2.23 -5.93
CA ASN A 138 -17.50 2.96 -5.30
C ASN A 138 -18.26 2.17 -4.21
N ARG A 139 -17.50 1.50 -3.33
CA ARG A 139 -18.01 0.79 -2.14
C ARG A 139 -17.51 1.47 -0.86
N PRO A 140 -18.00 2.67 -0.53
CA PRO A 140 -17.46 3.46 0.59
C PRO A 140 -17.68 2.78 1.96
N ASP A 141 -18.75 2.03 2.17
CA ASP A 141 -19.03 1.21 3.33
C ASP A 141 -17.91 0.18 3.61
N ARG A 142 -17.49 -0.51 2.54
CA ARG A 142 -16.38 -1.47 2.61
C ARG A 142 -15.02 -0.79 2.77
N ALA A 143 -14.83 0.35 2.10
CA ALA A 143 -13.62 1.15 2.24
C ALA A 143 -13.42 1.62 3.68
N ILE A 144 -14.47 2.11 4.36
CA ILE A 144 -14.44 2.49 5.78
C ILE A 144 -13.95 1.33 6.65
N THR A 145 -14.52 0.14 6.45
CA THR A 145 -14.12 -1.05 7.22
C THR A 145 -12.64 -1.36 7.03
N ALA A 146 -12.14 -1.31 5.80
CA ALA A 146 -10.76 -1.60 5.49
C ALA A 146 -9.80 -0.51 6.02
N TYR A 147 -10.10 0.79 5.81
CA TYR A 147 -9.27 1.87 6.33
C TYR A 147 -9.23 1.91 7.87
N ARG A 148 -10.36 1.61 8.53
CA ARG A 148 -10.41 1.49 10.00
C ARG A 148 -9.49 0.39 10.51
N GLU A 149 -9.46 -0.75 9.84
CA GLU A 149 -8.56 -1.84 10.20
C GLU A 149 -7.09 -1.47 9.95
N ALA A 150 -6.78 -0.78 8.85
CA ALA A 150 -5.44 -0.24 8.60
C ALA A 150 -5.00 0.73 9.70
N ALA A 151 -5.87 1.68 10.08
CA ALA A 151 -5.62 2.65 11.14
C ALA A 151 -5.51 2.01 12.54
N ARG A 152 -6.21 0.89 12.78
CA ARG A 152 -6.09 0.11 14.02
C ARG A 152 -4.74 -0.61 14.11
N LEU A 153 -4.27 -1.16 12.99
CA LEU A 153 -3.01 -1.90 12.91
C LEU A 153 -1.79 -0.96 12.97
N GLU A 154 -1.89 0.21 12.35
CA GLU A 154 -0.84 1.23 12.34
C GLU A 154 -1.45 2.61 12.68
N PRO A 155 -1.60 2.92 13.99
CA PRO A 155 -2.28 4.14 14.45
C PRO A 155 -1.60 5.46 14.05
N GLU A 156 -0.32 5.41 13.73
CA GLU A 156 0.47 6.57 13.31
C GLU A 156 0.45 6.79 11.78
N PHE A 157 -0.16 5.89 11.03
CA PHE A 157 -0.30 6.03 9.58
C PHE A 157 -1.41 7.03 9.22
N ALA A 158 -1.09 8.32 9.25
CA ALA A 158 -2.01 9.43 9.04
C ALA A 158 -2.85 9.31 7.76
N ARG A 159 -2.29 8.71 6.70
CA ARG A 159 -3.00 8.51 5.44
C ARG A 159 -4.23 7.61 5.57
N ALA A 160 -4.17 6.56 6.41
CA ALA A 160 -5.34 5.71 6.66
C ALA A 160 -6.48 6.48 7.35
N TRP A 161 -6.14 7.32 8.32
CA TRP A 161 -7.11 8.20 8.98
C TRP A 161 -7.74 9.20 8.01
N PHE A 162 -6.94 9.81 7.14
CA PHE A 162 -7.44 10.74 6.14
C PHE A 162 -8.44 10.08 5.19
N GLU A 163 -8.10 8.91 4.62
CA GLU A 163 -8.99 8.20 3.71
C GLU A 163 -10.24 7.66 4.43
N LEU A 164 -10.12 7.27 5.70
CA LEU A 164 -11.27 6.91 6.54
C LEU A 164 -12.23 8.10 6.70
N GLY A 165 -11.72 9.28 7.06
CA GLY A 165 -12.53 10.48 7.18
C GLY A 165 -13.18 10.90 5.85
N ALA A 166 -12.42 10.81 4.76
CA ALA A 166 -12.94 11.09 3.42
C ALA A 166 -14.06 10.12 2.99
N ALA A 167 -13.96 8.84 3.38
CA ALA A 167 -15.00 7.85 3.12
C ALA A 167 -16.28 8.13 3.94
N HIS A 168 -16.17 8.51 5.23
CA HIS A 168 -17.30 8.96 6.04
C HIS A 168 -17.98 10.21 5.44
N ILE A 169 -17.19 11.19 4.96
CA ILE A 169 -17.76 12.37 4.26
C ILE A 169 -18.56 11.95 3.01
N ARG A 170 -18.09 10.96 2.26
CA ARG A 170 -18.81 10.47 1.06
C ARG A 170 -20.18 9.87 1.41
N LEU A 171 -20.30 9.19 2.55
CA LEU A 171 -21.57 8.63 3.04
C LEU A 171 -22.43 9.68 3.76
N GLY A 172 -21.93 10.89 4.02
CA GLY A 172 -22.65 11.92 4.78
C GLY A 172 -22.57 11.74 6.30
N GLU A 173 -21.74 10.84 6.78
CA GLU A 173 -21.50 10.51 8.19
C GLU A 173 -20.54 11.54 8.79
N ARG A 174 -21.09 12.75 9.02
CA ARG A 174 -20.27 13.94 9.35
C ARG A 174 -19.69 13.92 10.75
N ASP A 175 -20.38 13.29 11.69
CA ASP A 175 -19.92 13.23 13.08
C ASP A 175 -18.77 12.25 13.23
N GLU A 176 -18.82 11.14 12.50
CA GLU A 176 -17.72 10.17 12.38
C GLU A 176 -16.49 10.82 11.72
N ALA A 177 -16.72 11.60 10.66
CA ALA A 177 -15.63 12.32 9.99
C ALA A 177 -14.97 13.36 10.90
N ARG A 178 -15.73 14.03 11.80
CA ARG A 178 -15.17 14.94 12.82
C ARG A 178 -14.32 14.22 13.85
N GLY A 179 -14.78 13.05 14.35
CA GLY A 179 -13.99 12.23 15.27
C GLY A 179 -12.66 11.78 14.67
N VAL A 180 -12.66 11.44 13.37
CA VAL A 180 -11.42 11.14 12.62
C VAL A 180 -10.53 12.38 12.48
N LEU A 181 -11.10 13.56 12.20
CA LEU A 181 -10.37 14.82 12.07
C LEU A 181 -9.60 15.16 13.35
N GLU A 182 -10.21 15.03 14.53
CA GLU A 182 -9.55 15.27 15.83
C GLU A 182 -8.30 14.38 16.04
N ARG A 183 -8.33 13.15 15.56
CA ARG A 183 -7.16 12.26 15.58
C ARG A 183 -6.10 12.72 14.58
N LEU A 184 -6.51 13.09 13.38
CA LEU A 184 -5.64 13.51 12.30
C LEU A 184 -4.92 14.83 12.60
N GLU A 185 -5.56 15.76 13.31
CA GLU A 185 -4.95 17.03 13.76
C GLU A 185 -3.69 16.82 14.61
N ARG A 186 -3.62 15.72 15.35
CA ARG A 186 -2.46 15.34 16.15
C ARG A 186 -1.39 14.59 15.37
N LEU A 187 -1.77 13.90 14.31
CA LEU A 187 -0.86 13.07 13.50
C LEU A 187 -0.23 13.84 12.35
N ASP A 188 -1.05 14.56 11.59
CA ASP A 188 -0.65 15.30 10.39
C ASP A 188 -1.58 16.51 10.20
N PRO A 189 -1.18 17.71 10.68
CA PRO A 189 -1.98 18.92 10.55
C PRO A 189 -2.30 19.30 9.09
N MET A 190 -1.45 18.94 8.12
CA MET A 190 -1.70 19.25 6.71
C MET A 190 -2.85 18.41 6.14
N LEU A 191 -2.83 17.10 6.42
CA LEU A 191 -3.93 16.21 6.03
C LEU A 191 -5.22 16.54 6.77
N ALA A 192 -5.12 16.96 8.03
CA ALA A 192 -6.27 17.42 8.82
C ALA A 192 -6.94 18.63 8.19
N GLU A 193 -6.17 19.64 7.78
CA GLU A 193 -6.69 20.83 7.13
C GLU A 193 -7.37 20.51 5.79
N GLU A 194 -6.80 19.57 5.03
CA GLU A 194 -7.43 19.09 3.79
C GLU A 194 -8.76 18.38 4.05
N LEU A 195 -8.81 17.51 5.07
CA LEU A 195 -10.04 16.80 5.45
C LEU A 195 -11.12 17.76 5.92
N LYS A 196 -10.74 18.78 6.71
CA LYS A 196 -11.62 19.85 7.19
C LYS A 196 -12.25 20.60 6.01
N LYS A 197 -11.47 21.02 5.03
CA LYS A 197 -11.98 21.68 3.82
C LYS A 197 -12.99 20.80 3.07
N ARG A 198 -12.74 19.50 2.95
CA ARG A 198 -13.70 18.56 2.34
C ARG A 198 -14.99 18.44 3.14
N LEU A 199 -14.90 18.45 4.47
CA LEU A 199 -16.05 18.39 5.37
C LEU A 199 -16.91 19.66 5.29
N GLU A 200 -16.29 20.83 5.10
CA GLU A 200 -16.97 22.13 4.98
C GLU A 200 -17.58 22.34 3.59
N ALA A 201 -16.86 21.97 2.52
CA ALA A 201 -17.32 22.13 1.12
C ALA A 201 -18.66 21.43 0.83
N ARG A 202 -18.98 20.33 1.51
CA ARG A 202 -20.27 19.64 1.41
C ARG A 202 -21.38 20.26 2.30
N ARG A 203 -21.19 21.45 2.86
CA ARG A 203 -22.21 22.20 3.61
C ARG A 203 -23.10 23.07 2.73
N SER A 204 -22.70 23.35 1.48
CA SER A 204 -23.52 24.13 0.55
C SER A 204 -24.57 23.22 -0.08
N PRO A 205 -25.85 23.61 -0.01
CA PRO A 205 -26.95 22.86 -0.61
C PRO A 205 -26.87 22.83 -2.13
#